data_c31b0dd4083a5818cbec2571d296e9a5
#
_entry.id   c31b0dd4083a5818cbec2571d296e9a5
#
_cell.length_a   1.000
_cell.length_b   1.000
_cell.length_c   1.000
_cell.angle_alpha   90.00
_cell.angle_beta   90.00
_cell.angle_gamma   90.00
#
_symmetry.space_group_name_H-M   'P 1'
#
loop_
_entity.id
_entity.type
_entity.pdbx_description
1 polymer ?
#
loop_
_entity_poly.entity_id
_entity_poly.type
_entity_poly.pdbx_seq_one_letter_code
_entity_poly.pdbx_strand_id
1 'polypeptide(L)'
;MQPIDPQPPQRPQADQSGGQPEWLRKNAPQGSSSGSESSDVPQPPQSAPPTAYPAAPYQGMPPGYPTAGYPAYGSAPVPPAVPPARQPRGLSPFGMPARHLWEIPLLIVVVALTALAYLFAALLLVFGNVNEYILALVFAPILIWFGRGVNYATQRVNGVKMSPTQFPEGYRMVQEAAARFGMAKAPDAYVVLGNGQINAFASGHGFRRFVVVYSDLFEIGGAAREPDALAFIIGHEVGHIAAGHTSYWRQLGMFLVPFLPIIGSSLIRSQEYTADNHGFCNRHEGARAAMGTLAAGKYMNTMVGFDEMADRAAQEKGFFVWIVNALSTHPVLTWRMWALRDRSRHGRLFWRPSPPPQLPPGQHPYGPYGEVPSLPPKPVA
;
A
#
# COMPACT_ATOMS: atom_id res chain seq x y z
N MET A 1 -26.67 63.04 -7.50
CA MET A 1 -26.35 61.69 -7.96
C MET A 1 -26.03 60.89 -6.72
N GLN A 2 -26.99 60.07 -6.27
CA GLN A 2 -26.79 59.12 -5.15
C GLN A 2 -26.25 57.81 -5.70
N PRO A 3 -25.36 57.09 -5.00
CA PRO A 3 -24.87 55.79 -5.42
C PRO A 3 -25.92 54.70 -5.19
N ILE A 4 -26.07 53.84 -6.18
CA ILE A 4 -26.97 52.69 -6.17
C ILE A 4 -26.25 51.55 -5.47
N ASP A 5 -26.80 51.07 -4.35
CA ASP A 5 -26.34 49.92 -3.60
C ASP A 5 -26.69 48.62 -4.35
N PRO A 6 -25.77 47.69 -4.58
CA PRO A 6 -26.09 46.39 -5.21
C PRO A 6 -26.78 45.46 -4.22
N GLN A 7 -27.98 45.05 -4.55
CA GLN A 7 -28.72 44.02 -3.79
C GLN A 7 -28.04 42.64 -3.88
N PRO A 8 -27.99 41.87 -2.79
CA PRO A 8 -27.47 40.51 -2.81
C PRO A 8 -28.39 39.55 -3.58
N PRO A 9 -27.82 38.50 -4.23
CA PRO A 9 -28.62 37.57 -5.01
C PRO A 9 -29.60 36.77 -4.10
N GLN A 10 -30.87 36.74 -4.52
CA GLN A 10 -31.93 35.97 -3.85
C GLN A 10 -31.66 34.48 -3.99
N ARG A 11 -31.74 33.78 -2.86
CA ARG A 11 -31.73 32.30 -2.83
C ARG A 11 -32.99 31.75 -3.50
N PRO A 12 -32.90 30.68 -4.31
CA PRO A 12 -34.09 30.00 -4.80
C PRO A 12 -34.90 29.43 -3.63
N GLN A 13 -36.19 29.68 -3.61
CA GLN A 13 -37.12 29.05 -2.68
C GLN A 13 -37.16 27.54 -2.93
N ALA A 14 -37.03 26.74 -1.88
CA ALA A 14 -37.20 25.29 -1.93
C ALA A 14 -38.67 24.98 -2.22
N ASP A 15 -38.92 24.31 -3.34
CA ASP A 15 -40.22 23.72 -3.66
C ASP A 15 -40.50 22.53 -2.68
N GLN A 16 -41.59 22.66 -1.92
CA GLN A 16 -42.05 21.64 -0.95
C GLN A 16 -42.98 20.62 -1.61
N SER A 17 -42.79 20.26 -2.86
CA SER A 17 -43.47 19.11 -3.47
C SER A 17 -42.53 17.90 -3.51
N GLY A 18 -42.80 16.85 -2.75
CA GLY A 18 -42.02 15.61 -2.64
C GLY A 18 -41.96 14.79 -3.93
N GLY A 19 -41.36 15.36 -4.95
CA GLY A 19 -41.08 14.71 -6.25
C GLY A 19 -39.62 14.30 -6.38
N GLN A 20 -39.39 13.07 -6.83
CA GLN A 20 -38.04 12.58 -7.15
C GLN A 20 -37.34 13.44 -8.20
N PRO A 21 -36.00 13.60 -8.11
CA PRO A 21 -35.20 14.38 -9.04
C PRO A 21 -35.36 13.94 -10.51
N GLU A 22 -35.40 14.91 -11.43
CA GLU A 22 -35.70 14.72 -12.86
C GLU A 22 -34.75 13.75 -13.60
N TRP A 23 -33.53 13.58 -13.14
CA TRP A 23 -32.56 12.63 -13.72
C TRP A 23 -32.93 11.16 -13.50
N LEU A 24 -33.73 10.85 -12.47
CA LEU A 24 -34.27 9.50 -12.21
C LEU A 24 -35.43 9.15 -13.18
N ARG A 25 -36.10 10.13 -13.78
CA ARG A 25 -37.22 9.89 -14.72
C ARG A 25 -36.77 9.59 -16.15
N LYS A 26 -35.56 9.99 -16.55
CA LYS A 26 -35.09 9.83 -17.94
C LYS A 26 -34.53 8.44 -18.26
N ASN A 27 -34.32 7.58 -17.27
CA ASN A 27 -33.70 6.26 -17.47
C ASN A 27 -34.59 5.07 -17.06
N ALA A 28 -35.90 5.24 -16.98
CA ALA A 28 -36.81 4.12 -16.78
C ALA A 28 -37.18 3.48 -18.14
N PRO A 29 -37.09 2.17 -18.30
CA PRO A 29 -37.52 1.50 -19.54
C PRO A 29 -39.06 1.65 -19.69
N GLN A 30 -39.49 2.10 -20.87
CA GLN A 30 -40.90 2.12 -21.24
C GLN A 30 -41.37 0.68 -21.50
N GLY A 31 -42.24 0.17 -20.65
CA GLY A 31 -42.93 -1.10 -20.79
C GLY A 31 -44.44 -0.89 -20.76
N SER A 32 -45.07 -1.37 -21.79
CA SER A 32 -46.49 -1.30 -22.21
C SER A 32 -47.50 -1.61 -21.16
N SER A 33 -48.64 -0.92 -21.31
CA SER A 33 -49.92 -0.99 -20.59
C SER A 33 -50.62 -2.36 -20.64
N SER A 34 -51.32 -2.64 -19.59
CA SER A 34 -52.64 -3.28 -19.40
C SER A 34 -52.64 -4.54 -18.51
N GLY A 35 -53.57 -4.56 -17.55
CA GLY A 35 -53.99 -5.76 -16.86
C GLY A 35 -53.98 -5.64 -15.34
N SER A 36 -55.13 -5.30 -14.77
CA SER A 36 -55.42 -5.43 -13.35
C SER A 36 -55.50 -6.92 -12.97
N GLU A 37 -54.59 -7.40 -12.14
CA GLU A 37 -54.79 -8.59 -11.34
C GLU A 37 -54.03 -8.46 -10.02
N SER A 38 -54.79 -8.55 -8.95
CA SER A 38 -54.28 -8.64 -7.57
C SER A 38 -53.57 -9.97 -7.41
N SER A 39 -52.27 -9.94 -7.19
CA SER A 39 -51.53 -11.11 -6.75
C SER A 39 -50.75 -10.79 -5.48
N ASP A 40 -51.06 -11.53 -4.43
CA ASP A 40 -50.30 -11.61 -3.18
C ASP A 40 -48.83 -11.89 -3.49
N VAL A 41 -47.97 -10.93 -3.15
CA VAL A 41 -46.51 -11.13 -3.18
C VAL A 41 -46.15 -11.68 -1.80
N PRO A 42 -45.62 -12.90 -1.69
CA PRO A 42 -45.09 -13.39 -0.41
C PRO A 42 -43.95 -12.52 0.07
N GLN A 43 -44.01 -12.00 1.26
CA GLN A 43 -42.88 -11.35 1.90
C GLN A 43 -41.74 -12.38 2.10
N PRO A 44 -40.46 -11.99 1.84
CA PRO A 44 -39.35 -12.87 2.18
C PRO A 44 -39.32 -13.11 3.69
N PRO A 45 -38.97 -14.32 4.15
CA PRO A 45 -38.93 -14.65 5.55
C PRO A 45 -37.95 -13.72 6.29
N GLN A 46 -38.45 -13.07 7.35
CA GLN A 46 -37.59 -12.33 8.27
C GLN A 46 -36.60 -13.31 8.90
N SER A 47 -35.32 -13.10 8.63
CA SER A 47 -34.25 -13.84 9.30
C SER A 47 -34.30 -13.57 10.79
N ALA A 48 -34.52 -14.60 11.59
CA ALA A 48 -34.39 -14.53 13.03
C ALA A 48 -32.96 -14.09 13.43
N PRO A 49 -32.83 -13.35 14.55
CA PRO A 49 -31.48 -12.97 15.03
C PRO A 49 -30.68 -14.25 15.34
N PRO A 50 -29.33 -14.23 15.08
CA PRO A 50 -28.51 -15.40 15.33
C PRO A 50 -28.60 -15.78 16.82
N THR A 51 -29.12 -16.97 17.09
CA THR A 51 -29.07 -17.58 18.42
C THR A 51 -27.60 -17.74 18.81
N ALA A 52 -27.25 -17.19 19.97
CA ALA A 52 -25.95 -17.38 20.58
C ALA A 52 -25.69 -18.89 20.70
N TYR A 53 -24.58 -19.36 20.09
CA TYR A 53 -24.13 -20.74 20.28
C TYR A 53 -23.80 -20.95 21.75
N PRO A 54 -24.37 -21.97 22.41
CA PRO A 54 -23.98 -22.32 23.76
C PRO A 54 -22.49 -22.77 23.72
N ALA A 55 -21.69 -22.20 24.60
CA ALA A 55 -20.31 -22.67 24.82
C ALA A 55 -20.35 -24.14 25.21
N ALA A 56 -19.77 -25.00 24.41
CA ALA A 56 -19.59 -26.41 24.72
C ALA A 56 -18.77 -26.54 26.02
N PRO A 57 -19.19 -27.32 26.99
CA PRO A 57 -18.43 -27.57 28.19
C PRO A 57 -17.15 -28.30 27.83
N TYR A 58 -16.02 -27.80 28.33
CA TYR A 58 -14.70 -28.39 28.22
C TYR A 58 -14.75 -29.79 28.89
N GLN A 59 -14.88 -30.83 28.08
CA GLN A 59 -14.76 -32.19 28.59
C GLN A 59 -13.27 -32.49 28.80
N GLY A 60 -12.89 -32.70 30.05
CA GLY A 60 -11.54 -33.09 30.43
C GLY A 60 -11.08 -34.34 29.70
N MET A 61 -9.80 -34.39 29.37
CA MET A 61 -9.16 -35.59 28.81
C MET A 61 -9.46 -36.82 29.64
N PRO A 62 -9.77 -37.97 29.03
CA PRO A 62 -9.90 -39.22 29.76
C PRO A 62 -8.53 -39.64 30.33
N PRO A 63 -8.47 -40.17 31.56
CA PRO A 63 -7.24 -40.67 32.14
C PRO A 63 -6.87 -42.01 31.50
N GLY A 64 -5.64 -42.13 30.97
CA GLY A 64 -5.10 -43.42 30.53
C GLY A 64 -4.38 -43.44 29.19
N TYR A 65 -3.44 -42.51 28.95
CA TYR A 65 -2.41 -42.77 27.93
C TYR A 65 -1.18 -43.41 28.63
N PRO A 66 -0.73 -44.58 28.18
CA PRO A 66 0.51 -45.17 28.71
C PRO A 66 1.67 -44.27 28.25
N THR A 67 2.50 -43.82 29.21
CA THR A 67 3.78 -43.19 28.95
C THR A 67 4.71 -44.25 28.39
N ALA A 68 4.66 -44.52 27.09
CA ALA A 68 5.69 -45.24 26.38
C ALA A 68 6.95 -44.38 26.39
N GLY A 69 7.99 -44.83 27.10
CA GLY A 69 9.30 -44.18 27.10
C GLY A 69 9.82 -44.05 25.67
N TYR A 70 10.14 -42.81 25.28
CA TYR A 70 10.82 -42.58 24.03
C TYR A 70 12.19 -43.28 24.06
N PRO A 71 12.53 -44.12 23.06
CA PRO A 71 13.89 -44.62 22.95
C PRO A 71 14.86 -43.45 22.81
N ALA A 72 15.94 -43.46 23.58
CA ALA A 72 17.01 -42.50 23.44
C ALA A 72 17.53 -42.55 22.00
N TYR A 73 17.22 -41.54 21.19
CA TYR A 73 17.81 -41.38 19.87
C TYR A 73 19.31 -41.15 20.05
N GLY A 74 20.11 -42.15 19.66
CA GLY A 74 21.54 -41.99 19.52
C GLY A 74 21.80 -40.77 18.63
N SER A 75 22.78 -39.94 18.99
CA SER A 75 23.19 -38.77 18.26
C SER A 75 23.45 -39.14 16.80
N ALA A 76 22.49 -38.79 15.92
CA ALA A 76 22.68 -38.86 14.48
C ALA A 76 23.88 -37.98 14.12
N PRO A 77 24.78 -38.40 13.21
CA PRO A 77 25.88 -37.57 12.75
C PRO A 77 25.34 -36.23 12.28
N VAL A 78 25.87 -35.14 12.85
CA VAL A 78 25.50 -33.77 12.43
C VAL A 78 25.81 -33.67 10.94
N PRO A 79 24.81 -33.40 10.08
CA PRO A 79 25.08 -33.26 8.66
C PRO A 79 26.11 -32.14 8.48
N PRO A 80 27.03 -32.26 7.50
CA PRO A 80 28.01 -31.18 7.23
C PRO A 80 27.28 -29.86 7.08
N ALA A 81 27.81 -28.82 7.76
CA ALA A 81 27.21 -27.50 7.75
C ALA A 81 27.02 -27.07 6.30
N VAL A 82 25.78 -27.03 5.84
CA VAL A 82 25.43 -26.45 4.54
C VAL A 82 25.87 -25.00 4.59
N PRO A 83 26.74 -24.54 3.66
CA PRO A 83 27.17 -23.16 3.64
C PRO A 83 25.90 -22.28 3.64
N PRO A 84 25.86 -21.21 4.45
CA PRO A 84 24.65 -20.40 4.58
C PRO A 84 24.20 -19.97 3.20
N ALA A 85 23.00 -20.36 2.83
CA ALA A 85 22.39 -19.95 1.57
C ALA A 85 22.52 -18.44 1.48
N ARG A 86 23.03 -17.92 0.34
CA ARG A 86 23.14 -16.48 0.13
C ARG A 86 21.77 -15.86 0.39
N GLN A 87 21.69 -15.04 1.45
CA GLN A 87 20.42 -14.39 1.78
C GLN A 87 19.95 -13.56 0.60
N PRO A 88 18.64 -13.60 0.28
CA PRO A 88 18.08 -12.76 -0.77
C PRO A 88 18.43 -11.29 -0.52
N ARG A 89 18.90 -10.58 -1.52
CA ARG A 89 19.09 -9.12 -1.41
C ARG A 89 17.72 -8.50 -1.08
N GLY A 90 17.71 -7.49 -0.23
CA GLY A 90 16.48 -6.91 0.32
C GLY A 90 16.18 -7.33 1.76
N LEU A 91 16.94 -8.31 2.26
CA LEU A 91 17.02 -8.58 3.70
C LEU A 91 18.44 -8.26 4.18
N SER A 92 18.55 -7.70 5.39
CA SER A 92 19.83 -7.59 6.08
C SER A 92 20.32 -8.97 6.52
N PRO A 93 21.59 -9.14 6.93
CA PRO A 93 22.10 -10.37 7.51
C PRO A 93 21.28 -10.88 8.71
N PHE A 94 20.51 -10.00 9.35
CA PHE A 94 19.66 -10.31 10.50
C PHE A 94 18.20 -10.62 10.12
N GLY A 95 17.88 -10.80 8.83
CA GLY A 95 16.53 -11.08 8.37
C GLY A 95 15.59 -9.85 8.37
N MET A 96 16.09 -8.65 8.71
CA MET A 96 15.32 -7.42 8.66
C MET A 96 15.29 -6.85 7.23
N PRO A 97 14.26 -6.06 6.87
CA PRO A 97 14.20 -5.42 5.56
C PRO A 97 15.41 -4.53 5.30
N ALA A 98 16.04 -4.69 4.15
CA ALA A 98 17.15 -3.85 3.75
C ALA A 98 16.66 -2.59 3.00
N ARG A 99 17.33 -1.47 3.22
CA ARG A 99 17.12 -0.27 2.41
C ARG A 99 17.67 -0.47 1.01
N HIS A 100 17.05 0.20 0.05
CA HIS A 100 17.59 0.25 -1.30
C HIS A 100 18.96 0.95 -1.31
N LEU A 101 19.91 0.41 -2.08
CA LEU A 101 21.31 0.89 -2.11
C LEU A 101 21.43 2.41 -2.33
N TRP A 102 20.60 2.96 -3.22
CA TRP A 102 20.64 4.37 -3.60
C TRP A 102 19.79 5.28 -2.72
N GLU A 103 19.03 4.75 -1.75
CA GLU A 103 18.12 5.58 -0.93
C GLU A 103 18.89 6.63 -0.12
N ILE A 104 19.91 6.21 0.61
CA ILE A 104 20.69 7.14 1.45
C ILE A 104 21.55 8.09 0.63
N PRO A 105 22.32 7.64 -0.40
CA PRO A 105 23.08 8.56 -1.27
C PRO A 105 22.20 9.64 -1.91
N LEU A 106 21.06 9.26 -2.49
CA LEU A 106 20.14 10.22 -3.11
C LEU A 106 19.51 11.16 -2.07
N LEU A 107 19.17 10.64 -0.88
CA LEU A 107 18.64 11.46 0.20
C LEU A 107 19.66 12.53 0.62
N ILE A 108 20.94 12.17 0.78
CA ILE A 108 21.98 13.12 1.15
C ILE A 108 22.08 14.22 0.09
N VAL A 109 22.09 13.88 -1.20
CA VAL A 109 22.16 14.85 -2.29
C VAL A 109 20.97 15.81 -2.24
N VAL A 110 19.75 15.28 -2.11
CA VAL A 110 18.53 16.10 -2.09
C VAL A 110 18.46 17.00 -0.84
N VAL A 111 18.83 16.47 0.32
CA VAL A 111 18.89 17.27 1.58
C VAL A 111 19.94 18.37 1.47
N ALA A 112 21.12 18.09 0.91
CA ALA A 112 22.17 19.08 0.70
C ALA A 112 21.69 20.20 -0.24
N LEU A 113 21.05 19.85 -1.36
CA LEU A 113 20.47 20.83 -2.28
C LEU A 113 19.37 21.66 -1.61
N THR A 114 18.53 21.04 -0.81
CA THR A 114 17.49 21.74 -0.04
C THR A 114 18.12 22.69 0.97
N ALA A 115 19.15 22.28 1.70
CA ALA A 115 19.86 23.14 2.65
C ALA A 115 20.54 24.34 1.94
N LEU A 116 21.16 24.11 0.78
CA LEU A 116 21.72 25.19 -0.05
C LEU A 116 20.64 26.17 -0.53
N ALA A 117 19.47 25.69 -0.91
CA ALA A 117 18.35 26.56 -1.30
C ALA A 117 17.87 27.43 -0.13
N TYR A 118 17.76 26.88 1.08
CA TYR A 118 17.43 27.65 2.27
C TYR A 118 18.53 28.68 2.61
N LEU A 119 19.80 28.31 2.53
CA LEU A 119 20.92 29.22 2.74
C LEU A 119 20.89 30.37 1.72
N PHE A 120 20.66 30.05 0.45
CA PHE A 120 20.56 31.04 -0.62
C PHE A 120 19.36 31.99 -0.40
N ALA A 121 18.19 31.44 -0.03
CA ALA A 121 17.00 32.25 0.29
C ALA A 121 17.28 33.19 1.49
N ALA A 122 17.94 32.68 2.54
CA ALA A 122 18.33 33.50 3.70
C ALA A 122 19.28 34.65 3.28
N LEU A 123 20.24 34.36 2.42
CA LEU A 123 21.15 35.38 1.88
C LEU A 123 20.40 36.47 1.08
N LEU A 124 19.49 36.05 0.21
CA LEU A 124 18.67 37.00 -0.57
C LEU A 124 17.80 37.89 0.35
N LEU A 125 17.23 37.34 1.43
CA LEU A 125 16.48 38.11 2.40
C LEU A 125 17.35 39.15 3.12
N VAL A 126 18.58 38.81 3.46
CA VAL A 126 19.54 39.77 4.07
C VAL A 126 19.83 40.93 3.13
N PHE A 127 19.88 40.69 1.81
CA PHE A 127 20.06 41.74 0.80
C PHE A 127 18.76 42.43 0.37
N GLY A 128 17.66 42.21 1.09
CA GLY A 128 16.38 42.88 0.83
C GLY A 128 15.59 42.34 -0.38
N ASN A 129 16.02 41.22 -0.96
CA ASN A 129 15.30 40.59 -2.06
C ASN A 129 14.17 39.71 -1.49
N VAL A 130 12.95 40.16 -1.62
CA VAL A 130 11.75 39.41 -1.20
C VAL A 130 10.87 39.16 -2.42
N ASN A 131 10.57 37.90 -2.70
CA ASN A 131 9.63 37.48 -3.73
C ASN A 131 8.82 36.27 -3.24
N GLU A 132 7.79 35.89 -4.01
CA GLU A 132 6.89 34.78 -3.69
C GLU A 132 7.60 33.42 -3.52
N TYR A 133 8.66 33.14 -4.26
CA TYR A 133 9.42 31.87 -4.16
C TYR A 133 10.21 31.79 -2.85
N ILE A 134 10.83 32.91 -2.45
CA ILE A 134 11.55 32.98 -1.17
C ILE A 134 10.54 32.83 -0.02
N LEU A 135 9.40 33.52 -0.10
CA LEU A 135 8.35 33.42 0.91
C LEU A 135 7.80 31.99 0.99
N ALA A 136 7.52 31.36 -0.16
CA ALA A 136 7.07 29.97 -0.21
C ALA A 136 8.07 29.00 0.47
N LEU A 137 9.37 29.20 0.22
CA LEU A 137 10.43 28.39 0.84
C LEU A 137 10.49 28.63 2.37
N VAL A 138 10.42 29.88 2.81
CA VAL A 138 10.45 30.25 4.25
C VAL A 138 9.24 29.68 4.98
N PHE A 139 8.06 29.71 4.38
CA PHE A 139 6.84 29.19 4.98
C PHE A 139 6.65 27.68 4.79
N ALA A 140 7.44 27.01 3.94
CA ALA A 140 7.32 25.59 3.67
C ALA A 140 7.29 24.71 4.93
N PRO A 141 8.12 24.92 5.98
CA PRO A 141 8.05 24.13 7.21
C PRO A 141 6.67 24.20 7.87
N ILE A 142 6.09 25.40 7.95
CA ILE A 142 4.77 25.63 8.57
C ILE A 142 3.68 25.02 7.69
N LEU A 143 3.73 25.19 6.36
CA LEU A 143 2.74 24.63 5.42
C LEU A 143 2.77 23.11 5.42
N ILE A 144 3.95 22.49 5.45
CA ILE A 144 4.08 21.03 5.55
C ILE A 144 3.50 20.56 6.89
N TRP A 145 3.84 21.22 8.00
CA TRP A 145 3.32 20.87 9.32
C TRP A 145 1.79 20.96 9.36
N PHE A 146 1.23 22.08 8.87
CA PHE A 146 -0.21 22.31 8.83
C PHE A 146 -0.93 21.30 7.94
N GLY A 147 -0.48 21.10 6.70
CA GLY A 147 -1.07 20.13 5.76
C GLY A 147 -1.07 18.70 6.32
N ARG A 148 0.01 18.31 6.98
CA ARG A 148 0.06 16.99 7.66
C ARG A 148 -0.91 16.91 8.83
N GLY A 149 -1.10 18.00 9.58
CA GLY A 149 -2.08 18.08 10.65
C GLY A 149 -3.50 17.93 10.14
N VAL A 150 -3.84 18.66 9.07
CA VAL A 150 -5.14 18.56 8.40
C VAL A 150 -5.36 17.15 7.86
N ASN A 151 -4.39 16.57 7.16
CA ASN A 151 -4.51 15.19 6.66
C ASN A 151 -4.78 14.20 7.82
N TYR A 152 -4.04 14.28 8.92
CA TYR A 152 -4.27 13.41 10.07
C TYR A 152 -5.65 13.63 10.70
N ALA A 153 -6.08 14.89 10.85
CA ALA A 153 -7.41 15.22 11.37
C ALA A 153 -8.51 14.66 10.47
N THR A 154 -8.36 14.77 9.14
CA THR A 154 -9.30 14.21 8.15
C THR A 154 -9.51 12.71 8.36
N GLN A 155 -8.43 11.95 8.54
CA GLN A 155 -8.55 10.51 8.78
C GLN A 155 -9.25 10.21 10.11
N ARG A 156 -9.02 11.02 11.13
CA ARG A 156 -9.63 10.83 12.46
C ARG A 156 -11.13 11.08 12.48
N VAL A 157 -11.62 11.98 11.64
CA VAL A 157 -13.04 12.38 11.66
C VAL A 157 -13.86 11.68 10.58
N ASN A 158 -13.24 11.29 9.47
CA ASN A 158 -13.94 10.65 8.33
C ASN A 158 -13.58 9.18 8.15
N GLY A 159 -12.41 8.72 8.60
CA GLY A 159 -11.97 7.34 8.48
C GLY A 159 -12.49 6.45 9.61
N VAL A 160 -12.77 5.19 9.30
CA VAL A 160 -13.06 4.18 10.32
C VAL A 160 -11.77 3.70 10.95
N LYS A 161 -11.56 4.00 12.23
CA LYS A 161 -10.36 3.57 12.94
C LYS A 161 -10.37 2.05 13.12
N MET A 162 -9.31 1.38 12.67
CA MET A 162 -9.14 -0.05 12.90
C MET A 162 -8.91 -0.33 14.38
N SER A 163 -9.59 -1.34 14.90
CA SER A 163 -9.54 -1.79 16.30
C SER A 163 -9.84 -3.28 16.38
N PRO A 164 -9.72 -3.92 17.56
CA PRO A 164 -10.15 -5.31 17.73
C PRO A 164 -11.63 -5.57 17.39
N THR A 165 -12.46 -4.53 17.38
CA THR A 165 -13.92 -4.63 17.10
C THR A 165 -14.30 -4.03 15.75
N GLN A 166 -13.42 -3.26 15.10
CA GLN A 166 -13.65 -2.66 13.78
C GLN A 166 -12.48 -3.01 12.85
N PHE A 167 -12.75 -3.70 11.76
CA PHE A 167 -11.72 -4.24 10.86
C PHE A 167 -10.61 -5.01 11.61
N PRO A 168 -10.97 -6.03 12.42
CA PRO A 168 -10.04 -6.74 13.31
C PRO A 168 -8.89 -7.39 12.56
N GLU A 169 -9.12 -7.86 11.34
CA GLU A 169 -8.08 -8.45 10.49
C GLU A 169 -7.02 -7.42 10.10
N GLY A 170 -7.42 -6.27 9.56
CA GLY A 170 -6.49 -5.17 9.23
C GLY A 170 -5.76 -4.64 10.46
N TYR A 171 -6.47 -4.51 11.60
CA TYR A 171 -5.86 -4.14 12.86
C TYR A 171 -4.73 -5.09 13.24
N ARG A 172 -4.99 -6.41 13.20
CA ARG A 172 -3.99 -7.45 13.51
C ARG A 172 -2.80 -7.38 12.56
N MET A 173 -3.04 -7.24 11.25
CA MET A 173 -1.98 -7.12 10.24
C MET A 173 -1.05 -5.92 10.51
N VAL A 174 -1.61 -4.77 10.92
CA VAL A 174 -0.80 -3.59 11.30
C VAL A 174 0.02 -3.85 12.55
N GLN A 175 -0.55 -4.51 13.57
CA GLN A 175 0.19 -4.88 14.80
C GLN A 175 1.33 -5.85 14.50
N GLU A 176 1.07 -6.88 13.70
CA GLU A 176 2.05 -7.89 13.30
C GLU A 176 3.20 -7.26 12.50
N ALA A 177 2.90 -6.40 11.52
CA ALA A 177 3.91 -5.70 10.75
C ALA A 177 4.76 -4.78 11.63
N ALA A 178 4.13 -4.00 12.51
CA ALA A 178 4.86 -3.11 13.45
C ALA A 178 5.79 -3.90 14.38
N ALA A 179 5.31 -5.01 14.94
CA ALA A 179 6.12 -5.89 15.79
C ALA A 179 7.30 -6.50 15.01
N ARG A 180 7.05 -6.99 13.78
CA ARG A 180 8.08 -7.56 12.91
C ARG A 180 9.19 -6.56 12.58
N PHE A 181 8.86 -5.28 12.43
CA PHE A 181 9.83 -4.22 12.14
C PHE A 181 10.41 -3.57 13.40
N GLY A 182 10.16 -4.14 14.57
CA GLY A 182 10.73 -3.68 15.85
C GLY A 182 10.23 -2.30 16.29
N MET A 183 9.02 -1.91 15.86
CA MET A 183 8.46 -0.61 16.25
C MET A 183 7.96 -0.66 17.70
N ALA A 184 8.36 0.31 18.52
CA ALA A 184 7.93 0.40 19.94
C ALA A 184 6.40 0.61 20.07
N LYS A 185 5.75 1.16 19.06
CA LYS A 185 4.31 1.38 19.01
C LYS A 185 3.81 1.22 17.58
N ALA A 186 2.76 0.43 17.41
CA ALA A 186 2.09 0.33 16.12
C ALA A 186 1.44 1.68 15.73
N PRO A 187 1.43 2.02 14.43
CA PRO A 187 0.76 3.23 13.95
C PRO A 187 -0.76 3.13 14.13
N ASP A 188 -1.44 4.27 14.22
CA ASP A 188 -2.88 4.31 14.07
C ASP A 188 -3.23 3.85 12.65
N ALA A 189 -4.36 3.15 12.49
CA ALA A 189 -4.78 2.66 11.17
C ALA A 189 -6.23 3.00 10.90
N TYR A 190 -6.53 3.44 9.68
CA TYR A 190 -7.86 3.89 9.27
C TYR A 190 -8.27 3.24 7.95
N VAL A 191 -9.54 2.88 7.85
CA VAL A 191 -10.18 2.51 6.58
C VAL A 191 -10.94 3.72 6.07
N VAL A 192 -10.76 4.06 4.80
CA VAL A 192 -11.50 5.12 4.11
C VAL A 192 -12.19 4.56 2.87
N LEU A 193 -13.25 5.23 2.44
CA LEU A 193 -13.99 4.82 1.26
C LEU A 193 -13.12 4.95 0.00
N GLY A 194 -12.97 3.87 -0.75
CA GLY A 194 -12.10 3.80 -1.93
C GLY A 194 -12.79 4.18 -3.23
N ASN A 195 -14.10 4.02 -3.35
CA ASN A 195 -14.86 4.29 -4.59
C ASN A 195 -14.25 3.59 -5.82
N GLY A 196 -13.83 2.35 -5.67
CA GLY A 196 -13.16 1.59 -6.74
C GLY A 196 -11.65 1.81 -6.84
N GLN A 197 -11.08 2.71 -6.03
CA GLN A 197 -9.64 2.94 -6.02
C GLN A 197 -8.92 1.92 -5.12
N ILE A 198 -7.93 1.27 -5.68
CA ILE A 198 -7.01 0.40 -4.95
C ILE A 198 -5.84 1.26 -4.47
N ASN A 199 -5.87 1.65 -3.20
CA ASN A 199 -4.82 2.49 -2.64
C ASN A 199 -4.64 2.27 -1.13
N ALA A 200 -3.43 2.53 -0.65
CA ALA A 200 -3.10 2.69 0.75
C ALA A 200 -2.00 3.74 0.85
N PHE A 201 -1.84 4.35 2.01
CA PHE A 201 -0.72 5.24 2.24
C PHE A 201 -0.35 5.35 3.72
N ALA A 202 0.92 5.63 3.97
CA ALA A 202 1.44 5.92 5.28
C ALA A 202 1.75 7.40 5.44
N SER A 203 1.48 7.96 6.61
CA SER A 203 1.80 9.36 6.92
C SER A 203 2.04 9.55 8.42
N GLY A 204 2.20 10.82 8.83
CA GLY A 204 2.36 11.15 10.24
C GLY A 204 2.29 12.64 10.52
N HIS A 205 1.89 13.00 11.74
CA HIS A 205 1.87 14.36 12.24
C HIS A 205 2.39 14.39 13.69
N GLY A 206 3.31 15.30 14.00
CA GLY A 206 4.00 15.29 15.28
C GLY A 206 4.66 13.94 15.57
N PHE A 207 4.37 13.35 16.70
CA PHE A 207 4.83 12.01 17.09
C PHE A 207 3.89 10.88 16.66
N ARG A 208 2.73 11.19 16.07
CA ARG A 208 1.76 10.21 15.58
C ARG A 208 2.13 9.75 14.19
N ARG A 209 2.00 8.45 13.97
CA ARG A 209 2.15 7.80 12.67
C ARG A 209 0.85 7.07 12.39
N PHE A 210 0.45 7.04 11.13
CA PHE A 210 -0.78 6.36 10.74
C PHE A 210 -0.69 5.77 9.34
N VAL A 211 -1.47 4.73 9.13
CA VAL A 211 -1.67 4.07 7.85
C VAL A 211 -3.14 4.24 7.47
N VAL A 212 -3.39 4.51 6.21
CA VAL A 212 -4.74 4.55 5.63
C VAL A 212 -4.83 3.47 4.57
N VAL A 213 -5.88 2.66 4.65
CA VAL A 213 -6.16 1.60 3.68
C VAL A 213 -7.54 1.86 3.08
N TYR A 214 -7.64 1.89 1.78
CA TYR A 214 -8.91 2.11 1.10
C TYR A 214 -9.76 0.84 1.18
N SER A 215 -11.09 1.01 1.36
CA SER A 215 -12.04 -0.10 1.54
C SER A 215 -11.94 -1.17 0.46
N ASP A 216 -11.65 -0.78 -0.77
CA ASP A 216 -11.49 -1.69 -1.91
C ASP A 216 -10.37 -2.72 -1.72
N LEU A 217 -9.33 -2.40 -0.93
CA LEU A 217 -8.29 -3.35 -0.56
C LEU A 217 -8.80 -4.41 0.44
N PHE A 218 -9.75 -4.07 1.30
CA PHE A 218 -10.38 -5.05 2.20
C PHE A 218 -11.30 -6.01 1.47
N GLU A 219 -11.89 -5.61 0.37
CA GLU A 219 -12.65 -6.52 -0.47
C GLU A 219 -11.77 -7.61 -1.08
N ILE A 220 -10.50 -7.30 -1.33
CA ILE A 220 -9.50 -8.27 -1.78
C ILE A 220 -9.01 -9.12 -0.60
N GLY A 221 -8.66 -8.51 0.51
CA GLY A 221 -8.16 -9.19 1.71
C GLY A 221 -9.22 -10.07 2.37
N GLY A 222 -10.44 -9.54 2.54
CA GLY A 222 -11.55 -10.22 3.22
C GLY A 222 -12.38 -11.09 2.28
N ALA A 223 -13.30 -10.47 1.53
CA ALA A 223 -14.27 -11.17 0.70
C ALA A 223 -13.64 -11.77 -0.57
N ALA A 224 -12.68 -11.12 -1.20
CA ALA A 224 -11.97 -11.65 -2.37
C ALA A 224 -10.87 -12.66 -2.03
N ARG A 225 -10.60 -12.87 -0.73
CA ARG A 225 -9.78 -13.96 -0.19
C ARG A 225 -8.31 -14.00 -0.59
N GLU A 226 -7.71 -12.82 -0.69
CA GLU A 226 -6.27 -12.67 -0.86
C GLU A 226 -5.68 -11.94 0.38
N PRO A 227 -5.83 -12.52 1.60
CA PRO A 227 -5.39 -11.86 2.85
C PRO A 227 -3.89 -11.60 2.87
N ASP A 228 -3.10 -12.46 2.22
CA ASP A 228 -1.66 -12.27 2.13
C ASP A 228 -1.28 -11.07 1.26
N ALA A 229 -2.06 -10.77 0.22
CA ALA A 229 -1.89 -9.55 -0.58
C ALA A 229 -2.15 -8.29 0.25
N LEU A 230 -3.22 -8.28 1.04
CA LEU A 230 -3.52 -7.18 1.95
C LEU A 230 -2.42 -7.04 3.01
N ALA A 231 -1.96 -8.14 3.59
CA ALA A 231 -0.88 -8.13 4.57
C ALA A 231 0.46 -7.65 3.98
N PHE A 232 0.76 -7.98 2.70
CA PHE A 232 1.91 -7.44 1.99
C PHE A 232 1.80 -5.92 1.84
N ILE A 233 0.63 -5.40 1.39
CA ILE A 233 0.40 -3.96 1.20
C ILE A 233 0.48 -3.22 2.55
N ILE A 234 -0.16 -3.74 3.60
CA ILE A 234 -0.04 -3.17 4.95
C ILE A 234 1.41 -3.18 5.43
N GLY A 235 2.14 -4.26 5.18
CA GLY A 235 3.57 -4.36 5.49
C GLY A 235 4.42 -3.33 4.73
N HIS A 236 4.10 -3.04 3.47
CA HIS A 236 4.71 -1.99 2.67
C HIS A 236 4.47 -0.61 3.30
N GLU A 237 3.23 -0.28 3.67
CA GLU A 237 2.88 1.00 4.28
C GLU A 237 3.50 1.19 5.67
N VAL A 238 3.43 0.18 6.53
CA VAL A 238 4.11 0.19 7.83
C VAL A 238 5.63 0.28 7.62
N GLY A 239 6.15 -0.30 6.55
CA GLY A 239 7.54 -0.22 6.11
C GLY A 239 7.99 1.22 5.83
N HIS A 240 7.17 2.04 5.18
CA HIS A 240 7.46 3.48 5.02
C HIS A 240 7.65 4.18 6.36
N ILE A 241 6.86 3.82 7.36
CA ILE A 241 6.99 4.39 8.71
C ILE A 241 8.26 3.88 9.38
N ALA A 242 8.50 2.58 9.36
CA ALA A 242 9.66 1.93 9.98
C ALA A 242 10.99 2.43 9.37
N ALA A 243 11.01 2.65 8.05
CA ALA A 243 12.14 3.22 7.34
C ALA A 243 12.30 4.75 7.54
N GLY A 244 11.35 5.41 8.22
CA GLY A 244 11.40 6.84 8.50
C GLY A 244 11.00 7.74 7.33
N HIS A 245 10.39 7.20 6.27
CA HIS A 245 9.98 7.97 5.09
C HIS A 245 8.92 9.03 5.44
N THR A 246 8.09 8.76 6.46
CA THR A 246 7.02 9.65 6.92
C THR A 246 7.47 10.67 7.96
N SER A 247 8.78 10.76 8.29
CA SER A 247 9.25 11.72 9.28
C SER A 247 9.14 13.16 8.76
N TYR A 248 8.78 14.10 9.64
CA TYR A 248 8.66 15.51 9.28
C TYR A 248 9.98 16.08 8.72
N TRP A 249 11.08 15.82 9.41
CA TRP A 249 12.40 16.34 9.02
C TRP A 249 12.88 15.79 7.69
N ARG A 250 12.57 14.52 7.40
CA ARG A 250 12.90 13.93 6.09
C ARG A 250 12.08 14.58 4.99
N GLN A 251 10.78 14.79 5.18
CA GLN A 251 9.94 15.46 4.19
C GLN A 251 10.35 16.92 3.97
N LEU A 252 10.72 17.64 5.04
CA LEU A 252 11.27 18.98 4.93
C LEU A 252 12.59 19.00 4.14
N GLY A 253 13.50 18.07 4.45
CA GLY A 253 14.77 17.92 3.72
C GLY A 253 14.58 17.50 2.26
N MET A 254 13.45 16.90 1.93
CA MET A 254 13.06 16.51 0.57
C MET A 254 12.18 17.56 -0.14
N PHE A 255 12.09 18.79 0.38
CA PHE A 255 11.23 19.84 -0.17
C PHE A 255 11.49 20.10 -1.66
N LEU A 256 12.73 20.02 -2.12
CA LEU A 256 13.09 20.22 -3.53
C LEU A 256 12.79 19.03 -4.46
N VAL A 257 12.34 17.90 -3.95
CA VAL A 257 12.06 16.71 -4.79
C VAL A 257 11.21 17.00 -6.02
N PRO A 258 10.09 17.78 -5.94
CA PRO A 258 9.28 18.11 -7.12
C PRO A 258 10.03 18.91 -8.18
N PHE A 259 11.09 19.63 -7.79
CA PHE A 259 11.89 20.48 -8.69
C PHE A 259 13.14 19.76 -9.22
N LEU A 260 13.37 18.52 -8.81
CA LEU A 260 14.49 17.67 -9.21
C LEU A 260 13.98 16.41 -9.93
N PRO A 261 13.47 16.52 -11.17
CA PRO A 261 12.63 15.49 -11.78
C PRO A 261 13.29 14.10 -11.82
N ILE A 262 14.55 13.98 -12.16
CA ILE A 262 15.24 12.67 -12.24
C ILE A 262 15.77 12.24 -10.87
N ILE A 263 16.46 13.11 -10.17
CA ILE A 263 17.07 12.80 -8.86
C ILE A 263 15.98 12.58 -7.81
N GLY A 264 15.00 13.49 -7.75
CA GLY A 264 13.90 13.42 -6.80
C GLY A 264 13.03 12.20 -7.01
N SER A 265 12.61 11.93 -8.25
CA SER A 265 11.83 10.73 -8.56
C SER A 265 12.61 9.44 -8.30
N SER A 266 13.93 9.42 -8.54
CA SER A 266 14.78 8.27 -8.21
C SER A 266 14.89 8.04 -6.70
N LEU A 267 14.95 9.12 -5.91
CA LEU A 267 14.91 9.01 -4.46
C LEU A 267 13.58 8.38 -4.00
N ILE A 268 12.44 8.86 -4.49
CA ILE A 268 11.14 8.28 -4.13
C ILE A 268 11.07 6.81 -4.56
N ARG A 269 11.45 6.47 -5.80
CA ARG A 269 11.47 5.07 -6.25
C ARG A 269 12.36 4.17 -5.39
N SER A 270 13.49 4.69 -4.89
CA SER A 270 14.34 3.91 -3.98
C SER A 270 13.65 3.65 -2.63
N GLN A 271 12.84 4.60 -2.14
CA GLN A 271 12.02 4.42 -0.94
C GLN A 271 10.91 3.40 -1.15
N GLU A 272 10.31 3.37 -2.34
CA GLU A 272 9.31 2.36 -2.72
C GLU A 272 9.89 0.94 -2.70
N TYR A 273 11.09 0.75 -3.26
CA TYR A 273 11.77 -0.55 -3.19
C TYR A 273 12.14 -0.94 -1.75
N THR A 274 12.48 0.04 -0.91
CA THR A 274 12.68 -0.21 0.53
C THR A 274 11.37 -0.66 1.19
N ALA A 275 10.26 -0.01 0.87
CA ALA A 275 8.94 -0.40 1.38
C ALA A 275 8.49 -1.76 0.82
N ASP A 276 8.78 -2.08 -0.46
CA ASP A 276 8.56 -3.41 -1.03
C ASP A 276 9.37 -4.50 -0.29
N ASN A 277 10.59 -4.18 0.15
CA ASN A 277 11.37 -5.09 1.00
C ASN A 277 10.68 -5.35 2.34
N HIS A 278 10.05 -4.34 2.94
CA HIS A 278 9.28 -4.49 4.16
C HIS A 278 8.01 -5.33 3.93
N GLY A 279 7.26 -5.03 2.87
CA GLY A 279 6.09 -5.83 2.48
C GLY A 279 6.46 -7.30 2.27
N PHE A 280 7.56 -7.57 1.56
CA PHE A 280 8.07 -8.92 1.32
C PHE A 280 8.51 -9.62 2.62
N CYS A 281 9.21 -8.92 3.51
CA CYS A 281 9.58 -9.45 4.82
C CYS A 281 8.35 -9.75 5.69
N ASN A 282 7.30 -8.93 5.57
CA ASN A 282 6.07 -9.13 6.32
C ASN A 282 5.25 -10.31 5.80
N ARG A 283 5.04 -10.40 4.48
CA ARG A 283 4.22 -11.45 3.85
C ARG A 283 4.64 -11.69 2.40
N HIS A 284 5.67 -12.50 2.18
CA HIS A 284 6.22 -12.74 0.85
C HIS A 284 5.23 -13.47 -0.09
N GLU A 285 4.39 -14.34 0.46
CA GLU A 285 3.36 -15.06 -0.29
C GLU A 285 2.37 -14.11 -0.98
N GLY A 286 2.10 -12.97 -0.35
CA GLY A 286 1.17 -11.96 -0.86
C GLY A 286 1.74 -11.08 -1.97
N ALA A 287 3.06 -11.11 -2.22
CA ALA A 287 3.69 -10.18 -3.15
C ALA A 287 3.12 -10.25 -4.58
N ARG A 288 2.90 -11.47 -5.10
CA ARG A 288 2.36 -11.69 -6.46
C ARG A 288 0.93 -11.17 -6.59
N ALA A 289 0.08 -11.54 -5.64
CA ALA A 289 -1.33 -11.14 -5.64
C ALA A 289 -1.48 -9.63 -5.39
N ALA A 290 -0.65 -9.03 -4.52
CA ALA A 290 -0.61 -7.58 -4.32
C ALA A 290 -0.26 -6.83 -5.61
N MET A 291 0.77 -7.28 -6.34
CA MET A 291 1.15 -6.67 -7.61
C MET A 291 0.08 -6.87 -8.70
N GLY A 292 -0.57 -8.04 -8.76
CA GLY A 292 -1.71 -8.29 -9.64
C GLY A 292 -2.87 -7.33 -9.36
N THR A 293 -3.14 -7.11 -8.08
CA THR A 293 -4.17 -6.16 -7.62
C THR A 293 -3.86 -4.72 -8.03
N LEU A 294 -2.62 -4.28 -7.86
CA LEU A 294 -2.18 -2.95 -8.29
C LEU A 294 -2.21 -2.79 -9.83
N ALA A 295 -2.02 -3.88 -10.57
CA ALA A 295 -2.04 -3.87 -12.03
C ALA A 295 -3.45 -3.85 -12.62
N ALA A 296 -4.39 -4.64 -12.08
CA ALA A 296 -5.68 -4.90 -12.72
C ALA A 296 -6.89 -4.76 -11.76
N GLY A 297 -6.68 -4.28 -10.55
CA GLY A 297 -7.75 -4.08 -9.57
C GLY A 297 -8.25 -5.38 -8.93
N LYS A 298 -9.30 -5.26 -8.14
CA LYS A 298 -9.80 -6.33 -7.26
C LYS A 298 -10.50 -7.49 -7.98
N TYR A 299 -10.99 -7.28 -9.19
CA TYR A 299 -11.76 -8.29 -9.92
C TYR A 299 -10.93 -9.05 -10.97
N MET A 300 -9.84 -8.46 -11.45
CA MET A 300 -9.04 -9.01 -12.54
C MET A 300 -7.60 -9.35 -12.12
N ASN A 301 -7.28 -9.21 -10.85
CA ASN A 301 -5.94 -9.47 -10.30
C ASN A 301 -5.42 -10.88 -10.62
N THR A 302 -6.29 -11.89 -10.61
CA THR A 302 -5.95 -13.28 -10.91
C THR A 302 -5.62 -13.55 -12.38
N MET A 303 -5.98 -12.62 -13.28
CA MET A 303 -5.67 -12.70 -14.71
C MET A 303 -4.30 -12.10 -15.04
N VAL A 304 -3.62 -11.50 -14.08
CA VAL A 304 -2.30 -10.89 -14.28
C VAL A 304 -1.20 -11.93 -14.20
N GLY A 305 -0.50 -12.15 -15.31
CA GLY A 305 0.71 -12.96 -15.35
C GLY A 305 1.88 -12.21 -14.72
N PHE A 306 2.18 -12.48 -13.44
CA PHE A 306 3.24 -11.79 -12.71
C PHE A 306 4.61 -11.93 -13.39
N ASP A 307 4.97 -13.14 -13.82
CA ASP A 307 6.26 -13.40 -14.44
C ASP A 307 6.34 -12.78 -15.85
N GLU A 308 5.25 -12.82 -16.62
CA GLU A 308 5.15 -12.14 -17.90
C GLU A 308 5.34 -10.63 -17.77
N MET A 309 4.67 -10.01 -16.79
CA MET A 309 4.86 -8.59 -16.47
C MET A 309 6.30 -8.28 -16.05
N ALA A 310 6.92 -9.15 -15.26
CA ALA A 310 8.30 -9.00 -14.84
C ALA A 310 9.29 -9.13 -16.02
N ASP A 311 9.03 -10.01 -16.98
CA ASP A 311 9.86 -10.17 -18.19
C ASP A 311 9.80 -8.93 -19.09
N ARG A 312 8.64 -8.27 -19.18
CA ARG A 312 8.48 -7.03 -19.92
C ARG A 312 9.41 -5.92 -19.40
N ALA A 313 9.83 -5.95 -18.13
CA ALA A 313 10.78 -5.00 -17.59
C ALA A 313 12.10 -4.93 -18.40
N ALA A 314 12.55 -6.06 -18.94
CA ALA A 314 13.75 -6.15 -19.75
C ALA A 314 13.49 -5.97 -21.26
N GLN A 315 12.25 -6.19 -21.70
CA GLN A 315 11.85 -6.15 -23.11
C GLN A 315 11.46 -4.74 -23.57
N GLU A 316 10.69 -4.03 -22.72
CA GLU A 316 10.20 -2.69 -23.04
C GLU A 316 11.35 -1.70 -23.14
N LYS A 317 11.46 -1.02 -24.28
CA LYS A 317 12.56 -0.09 -24.62
C LYS A 317 12.04 1.08 -25.44
N GLY A 318 12.82 2.13 -25.48
CA GLY A 318 12.53 3.33 -26.26
C GLY A 318 12.59 4.59 -25.40
N PHE A 319 12.69 5.72 -26.07
CA PHE A 319 12.87 7.02 -25.42
C PHE A 319 11.72 7.36 -24.47
N PHE A 320 10.47 7.18 -24.89
CA PHE A 320 9.32 7.50 -24.06
C PHE A 320 9.17 6.52 -22.88
N VAL A 321 9.51 5.24 -23.06
CA VAL A 321 9.57 4.28 -21.96
C VAL A 321 10.60 4.71 -20.92
N TRP A 322 11.76 5.18 -21.36
CA TRP A 322 12.79 5.73 -20.46
C TRP A 322 12.28 6.98 -19.72
N ILE A 323 11.63 7.93 -20.41
CA ILE A 323 11.03 9.13 -19.77
C ILE A 323 10.03 8.72 -18.68
N VAL A 324 9.09 7.82 -18.98
CA VAL A 324 8.12 7.34 -18.00
C VAL A 324 8.82 6.77 -16.78
N ASN A 325 9.80 5.89 -16.98
CA ASN A 325 10.56 5.31 -15.87
C ASN A 325 11.36 6.34 -15.09
N ALA A 326 11.97 7.32 -15.76
CA ALA A 326 12.82 8.33 -15.13
C ALA A 326 12.03 9.34 -14.29
N LEU A 327 10.83 9.72 -14.74
CA LEU A 327 10.01 10.75 -14.11
C LEU A 327 8.98 10.21 -13.12
N SER A 328 8.63 8.93 -13.20
CA SER A 328 7.67 8.30 -12.27
C SER A 328 8.19 8.35 -10.83
N THR A 329 7.33 8.76 -9.92
CA THR A 329 7.62 8.75 -8.47
C THR A 329 7.56 7.34 -7.88
N HIS A 330 6.74 6.46 -8.46
CA HIS A 330 6.73 5.04 -8.12
C HIS A 330 7.44 4.26 -9.22
N PRO A 331 8.19 3.20 -8.89
CA PRO A 331 8.72 2.31 -9.92
C PRO A 331 7.55 1.73 -10.70
N VAL A 332 7.67 1.67 -12.03
CA VAL A 332 6.63 1.07 -12.87
C VAL A 332 6.39 -0.38 -12.49
N LEU A 333 5.17 -0.86 -12.61
CA LEU A 333 4.77 -2.19 -12.12
C LEU A 333 5.66 -3.33 -12.66
N THR A 334 6.07 -3.27 -13.92
CA THR A 334 6.98 -4.25 -14.51
C THR A 334 8.31 -4.31 -13.75
N TRP A 335 8.87 -3.17 -13.36
CA TRP A 335 10.12 -3.12 -12.60
C TRP A 335 9.95 -3.54 -11.14
N ARG A 336 8.80 -3.23 -10.51
CA ARG A 336 8.48 -3.73 -9.16
C ARG A 336 8.36 -5.26 -9.17
N MET A 337 7.60 -5.82 -10.12
CA MET A 337 7.43 -7.26 -10.26
C MET A 337 8.77 -7.96 -10.56
N TRP A 338 9.60 -7.36 -11.42
CA TRP A 338 10.95 -7.87 -11.68
C TRP A 338 11.81 -7.90 -10.41
N ALA A 339 11.82 -6.82 -9.60
CA ALA A 339 12.59 -6.74 -8.36
C ALA A 339 12.06 -7.69 -7.26
N LEU A 340 10.74 -7.90 -7.21
CA LEU A 340 10.13 -8.84 -6.28
C LEU A 340 10.34 -10.30 -6.69
N ARG A 341 10.45 -10.58 -7.99
CA ARG A 341 10.77 -11.92 -8.51
C ARG A 341 12.22 -12.31 -8.27
N ASP A 342 13.16 -11.44 -8.60
CA ASP A 342 14.60 -11.67 -8.43
C ASP A 342 15.16 -10.90 -7.22
N ARG A 343 15.02 -11.49 -6.05
CA ARG A 343 15.50 -10.93 -4.78
C ARG A 343 17.03 -10.89 -4.65
N SER A 344 17.76 -11.46 -5.61
CA SER A 344 19.23 -11.40 -5.63
C SER A 344 19.73 -10.01 -6.06
N ARG A 345 18.87 -9.15 -6.58
CA ARG A 345 19.22 -7.83 -7.12
C ARG A 345 18.37 -6.73 -6.51
N HIS A 346 18.94 -5.53 -6.42
CA HIS A 346 18.18 -4.34 -6.07
C HIS A 346 17.27 -3.90 -7.23
N GLY A 347 16.15 -3.26 -6.93
CA GLY A 347 15.30 -2.62 -7.92
C GLY A 347 16.08 -1.60 -8.78
N ARG A 348 15.66 -1.40 -10.02
CA ARG A 348 16.32 -0.50 -10.96
C ARG A 348 15.77 0.92 -10.84
N LEU A 349 16.62 1.93 -10.94
CA LEU A 349 16.23 3.34 -10.85
C LEU A 349 16.40 4.08 -12.18
N PHE A 350 17.46 3.82 -12.92
CA PHE A 350 17.84 4.62 -14.10
C PHE A 350 17.74 3.84 -15.40
N TRP A 351 18.12 2.57 -15.37
CA TRP A 351 18.23 1.73 -16.54
C TRP A 351 17.40 0.46 -16.38
N ARG A 352 16.78 0.03 -17.46
CA ARG A 352 16.01 -1.21 -17.49
C ARG A 352 16.85 -2.40 -17.00
N PRO A 353 16.21 -3.43 -16.40
CA PRO A 353 16.91 -4.67 -16.06
C PRO A 353 17.43 -5.37 -17.32
N SER A 354 18.48 -6.16 -17.15
CA SER A 354 18.92 -7.07 -18.20
C SER A 354 17.95 -8.25 -18.31
N PRO A 355 17.78 -8.84 -19.49
CA PRO A 355 17.06 -10.10 -19.62
C PRO A 355 17.63 -11.17 -18.68
N PRO A 356 16.79 -12.09 -18.18
CA PRO A 356 17.29 -13.21 -17.39
C PRO A 356 18.29 -14.01 -18.23
N PRO A 357 19.33 -14.60 -17.59
CA PRO A 357 20.23 -15.50 -18.30
C PRO A 357 19.42 -16.66 -18.89
N GLN A 358 19.71 -17.03 -20.13
CA GLN A 358 19.16 -18.24 -20.74
C GLN A 358 19.78 -19.43 -19.99
N LEU A 359 18.97 -20.11 -19.21
CA LEU A 359 19.36 -21.32 -18.51
C LEU A 359 18.96 -22.55 -19.32
N PRO A 360 19.66 -23.67 -19.15
CA PRO A 360 19.23 -24.93 -19.72
C PRO A 360 17.78 -25.28 -19.33
N PRO A 361 17.04 -26.03 -20.17
CA PRO A 361 15.69 -26.47 -19.85
C PRO A 361 15.64 -27.13 -18.47
N GLY A 362 14.69 -26.73 -17.61
CA GLY A 362 14.51 -27.26 -16.26
C GLY A 362 15.24 -26.50 -15.15
N GLN A 363 16.04 -25.46 -15.45
CA GLN A 363 16.60 -24.61 -14.44
C GLN A 363 15.90 -23.25 -14.40
N HIS A 364 15.36 -22.89 -13.24
CA HIS A 364 14.77 -21.55 -13.05
C HIS A 364 15.84 -20.51 -12.70
N PRO A 365 15.83 -19.34 -13.37
CA PRO A 365 16.87 -18.31 -13.18
C PRO A 365 16.85 -17.65 -11.79
N TYR A 366 15.84 -17.91 -10.98
CA TYR A 366 15.54 -17.15 -9.75
C TYR A 366 15.71 -17.90 -8.43
N GLY A 367 16.28 -19.13 -8.45
CA GLY A 367 16.55 -19.93 -7.27
C GLY A 367 15.28 -20.45 -6.57
N PRO A 368 15.42 -21.08 -5.39
CA PRO A 368 14.33 -21.80 -4.70
C PRO A 368 13.14 -20.93 -4.25
N TYR A 369 13.26 -19.61 -4.29
CA TYR A 369 12.15 -18.69 -3.99
C TYR A 369 11.31 -18.30 -5.24
N GLY A 370 11.67 -18.77 -6.43
CA GLY A 370 10.90 -18.59 -7.67
C GLY A 370 9.76 -19.59 -7.85
N GLU A 371 9.77 -20.67 -7.11
CA GLU A 371 8.69 -21.66 -7.11
C GLU A 371 7.80 -21.48 -5.89
N VAL A 372 6.89 -20.51 -5.96
CA VAL A 372 5.62 -20.66 -5.25
C VAL A 372 4.82 -21.69 -6.06
N PRO A 373 4.43 -22.84 -5.50
CA PRO A 373 3.60 -23.80 -6.21
C PRO A 373 2.41 -23.06 -6.80
N SER A 374 2.17 -23.23 -8.10
CA SER A 374 0.95 -22.74 -8.73
C SER A 374 -0.23 -23.26 -7.91
N LEU A 375 -1.00 -22.36 -7.31
CA LEU A 375 -2.24 -22.72 -6.65
C LEU A 375 -3.08 -23.54 -7.64
N PRO A 376 -3.66 -24.67 -7.22
CA PRO A 376 -4.56 -25.42 -8.09
C PRO A 376 -5.66 -24.49 -8.58
N PRO A 377 -6.11 -24.64 -9.85
CA PRO A 377 -7.17 -23.81 -10.38
C PRO A 377 -8.38 -23.88 -9.45
N LYS A 378 -8.92 -22.71 -9.08
CA LYS A 378 -10.15 -22.63 -8.27
C LYS A 378 -11.24 -23.42 -9.01
N PRO A 379 -12.01 -24.29 -8.33
CA PRO A 379 -13.15 -24.91 -8.96
C PRO A 379 -14.10 -23.81 -9.45
N VAL A 380 -14.47 -23.90 -10.71
CA VAL A 380 -15.50 -23.05 -11.31
C VAL A 380 -16.81 -23.43 -10.61
N ALA A 381 -17.40 -22.46 -9.85
CA ALA A 381 -18.69 -22.62 -9.22
C ALA A 381 -19.81 -22.31 -10.21
#